data_16df15e901488ba6e71a6652597a7db8
#
_entry.id   16df15e901488ba6e71a6652597a7db8
#
_cell.length_a   1.000
_cell.length_b   1.000
_cell.length_c   1.000
_cell.angle_alpha   90.00
_cell.angle_beta   90.00
_cell.angle_gamma   90.00
#
_symmetry.space_group_name_H-M   'P 1'
#
loop_
_entity.id
_entity.type
_entity.pdbx_description
1 polymer ?
#
loop_
_entity_poly.entity_id
_entity_poly.type
_entity_poly.pdbx_seq_one_letter_code
_entity_poly.pdbx_strand_id
1 'polypeptide(L)'
;MRIPFRVFGPLTALLMVLFTPSIASADITAFIGVNGTPANRPVKGVAVGAGLLVVGFEFEYANTNEDLTNVSELAPALRTFMFNGLVQTPFAIAGLQPYATAGGGVYRETLSVPDISETNVGINVGGGVKMSLAGPLRLRFDYRVLTLKGNALHPTVQRFYAGVNLKF
;
A
#
# COMPACT_ATOMS: atom_id res chain seq x y z
N MET A 1 33.13 -5.81 -38.92
CA MET A 1 31.81 -5.61 -38.31
C MET A 1 31.99 -4.68 -37.12
N ARG A 2 31.64 -3.39 -37.26
CA ARG A 2 31.82 -2.37 -36.22
C ARG A 2 30.50 -2.22 -35.45
N ILE A 3 30.47 -2.68 -34.21
CA ILE A 3 29.29 -2.52 -33.32
C ILE A 3 29.24 -1.04 -32.91
N PRO A 4 28.10 -0.34 -33.11
CA PRO A 4 28.01 1.08 -32.79
C PRO A 4 28.03 1.31 -31.27
N PHE A 5 29.02 2.08 -30.83
CA PHE A 5 29.34 2.44 -29.44
C PHE A 5 28.21 3.24 -28.70
N ARG A 6 27.08 3.50 -29.39
CA ARG A 6 26.00 4.37 -28.90
C ARG A 6 24.97 3.67 -27.99
N VAL A 7 24.98 2.34 -27.89
CA VAL A 7 23.99 1.58 -27.10
C VAL A 7 24.50 1.27 -25.68
N PHE A 8 25.79 1.36 -25.42
CA PHE A 8 26.38 1.07 -24.10
C PHE A 8 26.25 2.19 -23.08
N GLY A 9 26.14 3.46 -23.51
CA GLY A 9 26.05 4.61 -22.61
C GLY A 9 24.85 4.58 -21.64
N PRO A 10 23.59 4.42 -22.12
CA PRO A 10 22.44 4.42 -21.25
C PRO A 10 22.35 3.17 -20.35
N LEU A 11 22.86 2.02 -20.81
CA LEU A 11 22.85 0.78 -20.02
C LEU A 11 23.87 0.86 -18.88
N THR A 12 25.05 1.47 -19.13
CA THR A 12 26.09 1.66 -18.10
C THR A 12 25.65 2.70 -17.06
N ALA A 13 24.98 3.76 -17.49
CA ALA A 13 24.41 4.75 -16.58
C ALA A 13 23.31 4.15 -15.70
N LEU A 14 22.43 3.30 -16.25
CA LEU A 14 21.42 2.59 -15.51
C LEU A 14 22.03 1.59 -14.50
N LEU A 15 23.11 0.89 -14.88
CA LEU A 15 23.82 -0.02 -13.97
C LEU A 15 24.52 0.76 -12.82
N MET A 16 25.11 1.91 -13.09
CA MET A 16 25.76 2.71 -12.04
C MET A 16 24.79 3.25 -10.99
N VAL A 17 23.55 3.57 -11.36
CA VAL A 17 22.50 3.98 -10.41
C VAL A 17 22.09 2.82 -9.47
N LEU A 18 22.21 1.57 -9.93
CA LEU A 18 21.90 0.37 -9.12
C LEU A 18 22.97 0.02 -8.08
N PHE A 19 24.18 0.54 -8.21
CA PHE A 19 25.32 0.22 -7.34
C PHE A 19 25.71 1.33 -6.34
N THR A 20 24.91 2.38 -6.19
CA THR A 20 25.12 3.38 -5.12
C THR A 20 24.48 2.90 -3.81
N PRO A 21 25.26 2.44 -2.80
CA PRO A 21 24.72 1.71 -1.64
C PRO A 21 23.96 2.56 -0.62
N SER A 22 23.85 3.85 -0.80
CA SER A 22 23.27 4.75 0.22
C SER A 22 21.88 5.30 -0.10
N ILE A 23 21.24 4.85 -1.17
CA ILE A 23 19.96 5.42 -1.66
C ILE A 23 18.78 4.47 -1.44
N ALA A 24 19.02 3.17 -1.31
CA ALA A 24 17.99 2.17 -1.06
C ALA A 24 17.65 2.10 0.43
N SER A 25 16.39 2.12 0.73
CA SER A 25 15.88 1.87 2.09
C SER A 25 14.76 0.85 2.04
N ALA A 26 14.74 -0.07 2.99
CA ALA A 26 13.61 -0.94 3.23
C ALA A 26 12.82 -0.45 4.43
N ASP A 27 11.53 -0.76 4.47
CA ASP A 27 10.69 -0.47 5.62
C ASP A 27 9.65 -1.57 5.86
N ILE A 28 9.24 -1.71 7.11
CA ILE A 28 8.13 -2.56 7.52
C ILE A 28 7.16 -1.70 8.30
N THR A 29 5.88 -1.81 7.97
CA THR A 29 4.79 -1.10 8.65
C THR A 29 3.82 -2.10 9.25
N ALA A 30 3.48 -1.96 10.51
CA ALA A 30 2.30 -2.58 11.12
C ALA A 30 1.27 -1.48 11.36
N PHE A 31 0.01 -1.73 11.00
CA PHE A 31 -1.03 -0.70 11.07
C PHE A 31 -2.38 -1.20 11.55
N ILE A 32 -3.15 -0.27 12.10
CA ILE A 32 -4.56 -0.41 12.43
C ILE A 32 -5.32 0.79 11.87
N GLY A 33 -6.59 0.60 11.56
CA GLY A 33 -7.38 1.67 10.97
C GLY A 33 -8.84 1.32 10.81
N VAL A 34 -9.49 2.00 9.89
CA VAL A 34 -10.92 1.85 9.59
C VAL A 34 -11.13 1.76 8.08
N ASN A 35 -11.94 0.79 7.66
CA ASN A 35 -12.59 0.80 6.36
C ASN A 35 -13.94 1.50 6.52
N GLY A 36 -14.15 2.62 5.79
CA GLY A 36 -15.34 3.46 5.93
C GLY A 36 -16.55 3.01 5.11
N THR A 37 -16.41 2.01 4.25
CA THR A 37 -17.46 1.57 3.32
C THR A 37 -17.67 0.06 3.42
N PRO A 38 -18.91 -0.45 3.50
CA PRO A 38 -20.19 0.27 3.64
C PRO A 38 -20.39 0.86 5.05
N ALA A 39 -19.72 0.29 6.06
CA ALA A 39 -19.77 0.71 7.45
C ALA A 39 -18.34 0.89 7.99
N ASN A 40 -18.20 1.67 9.04
CA ASN A 40 -16.92 1.86 9.73
C ASN A 40 -16.50 0.56 10.43
N ARG A 41 -15.53 -0.15 9.86
CA ARG A 41 -15.04 -1.44 10.38
C ARG A 41 -13.55 -1.39 10.63
N PRO A 42 -13.09 -1.95 11.75
CA PRO A 42 -11.67 -1.97 12.06
C PRO A 42 -10.90 -2.79 11.00
N VAL A 43 -9.79 -2.24 10.53
CA VAL A 43 -8.83 -2.91 9.67
C VAL A 43 -7.48 -3.00 10.39
N LYS A 44 -6.79 -4.10 10.17
CA LYS A 44 -5.41 -4.32 10.62
C LYS A 44 -4.58 -4.93 9.51
N GLY A 45 -3.31 -4.60 9.48
CA GLY A 45 -2.44 -5.11 8.41
C GLY A 45 -0.97 -4.86 8.63
N VAL A 46 -0.22 -5.35 7.67
CA VAL A 46 1.23 -5.18 7.59
C VAL A 46 1.63 -4.82 6.17
N ALA A 47 2.68 -4.04 6.02
CA ALA A 47 3.26 -3.71 4.74
C ALA A 47 4.79 -3.81 4.80
N VAL A 48 5.40 -4.27 3.71
CA VAL A 48 6.85 -4.34 3.54
C VAL A 48 7.20 -3.58 2.28
N GLY A 49 8.09 -2.61 2.41
CA GLY A 49 8.46 -1.73 1.32
C GLY A 49 9.96 -1.66 1.08
N ALA A 50 10.31 -1.27 -0.14
CA ALA A 50 11.64 -0.88 -0.53
C ALA A 50 11.56 0.37 -1.40
N GLY A 51 12.47 1.31 -1.20
CA GLY A 51 12.46 2.58 -1.92
C GLY A 51 13.85 3.08 -2.30
N LEU A 52 13.88 3.81 -3.41
CA LEU A 52 15.05 4.52 -3.91
C LEU A 52 14.68 6.01 -3.96
N LEU A 53 15.17 6.81 -2.98
CA LEU A 53 14.94 8.26 -2.90
C LEU A 53 13.46 8.67 -3.02
N VAL A 54 12.96 8.78 -4.26
CA VAL A 54 11.66 9.32 -4.61
C VAL A 54 10.66 8.21 -4.94
N VAL A 55 11.11 7.05 -5.44
CA VAL A 55 10.25 5.95 -5.86
C VAL A 55 10.40 4.77 -4.93
N GLY A 56 9.31 4.14 -4.57
CA GLY A 56 9.28 2.94 -3.75
C GLY A 56 8.25 1.93 -4.25
N PHE A 57 8.37 0.72 -3.71
CA PHE A 57 7.42 -0.37 -3.91
C PHE A 57 7.04 -0.94 -2.55
N GLU A 58 5.82 -1.43 -2.45
CA GLU A 58 5.28 -1.95 -1.20
C GLU A 58 4.36 -3.13 -1.45
N PHE A 59 4.53 -4.19 -0.69
CA PHE A 59 3.53 -5.25 -0.52
C PHE A 59 2.74 -4.99 0.75
N GLU A 60 1.42 -4.98 0.65
CA GLU A 60 0.52 -4.76 1.76
C GLU A 60 -0.46 -5.92 1.91
N TYR A 61 -0.61 -6.41 3.12
CA TYR A 61 -1.68 -7.31 3.53
C TYR A 61 -2.56 -6.60 4.54
N ALA A 62 -3.88 -6.62 4.33
CA ALA A 62 -4.84 -6.08 5.28
C ALA A 62 -6.06 -6.99 5.44
N ASN A 63 -6.61 -7.00 6.65
CA ASN A 63 -7.77 -7.77 7.02
C ASN A 63 -8.78 -6.91 7.77
N THR A 64 -10.05 -7.01 7.36
CA THR A 64 -11.22 -6.37 7.98
C THR A 64 -12.25 -7.46 8.25
N ASN A 65 -12.81 -7.49 9.45
CA ASN A 65 -13.85 -8.44 9.79
C ASN A 65 -15.19 -8.07 9.17
N GLU A 66 -16.09 -9.04 9.02
CA GLU A 66 -17.48 -8.79 8.65
C GLU A 66 -18.22 -8.05 9.76
N ASP A 67 -19.26 -7.32 9.37
CA ASP A 67 -20.23 -6.72 10.28
C ASP A 67 -21.65 -7.03 9.78
N LEU A 68 -22.38 -7.78 10.58
CA LEU A 68 -23.75 -8.24 10.32
C LEU A 68 -24.78 -7.48 11.18
N THR A 69 -24.38 -6.45 11.90
CA THR A 69 -25.28 -5.72 12.83
C THR A 69 -26.37 -4.97 12.08
N ASN A 70 -26.10 -4.55 10.85
CA ASN A 70 -27.07 -3.88 10.01
C ASN A 70 -27.53 -4.77 8.85
N VAL A 71 -28.70 -5.39 8.98
CA VAL A 71 -29.27 -6.30 7.97
C VAL A 71 -29.55 -5.62 6.64
N SER A 72 -29.76 -4.29 6.64
CA SER A 72 -30.01 -3.52 5.43
C SER A 72 -28.75 -3.22 4.63
N GLU A 73 -27.57 -3.33 5.24
CA GLU A 73 -26.30 -2.99 4.62
C GLU A 73 -25.21 -3.94 5.11
N LEU A 74 -25.23 -5.14 4.54
CA LEU A 74 -24.28 -6.20 4.90
C LEU A 74 -22.85 -5.79 4.54
N ALA A 75 -21.97 -5.88 5.50
CA ALA A 75 -20.57 -5.51 5.37
C ALA A 75 -19.66 -6.76 5.43
N PRO A 76 -19.22 -7.31 4.28
CA PRO A 76 -18.45 -8.55 4.23
C PRO A 76 -17.05 -8.38 4.84
N ALA A 77 -16.50 -9.47 5.40
CA ALA A 77 -15.08 -9.49 5.72
C ALA A 77 -14.27 -9.25 4.45
N LEU A 78 -13.22 -8.44 4.56
CA LEU A 78 -12.37 -8.09 3.40
C LEU A 78 -10.91 -8.35 3.72
N ARG A 79 -10.29 -9.22 2.94
CA ARG A 79 -8.84 -9.42 2.94
C ARG A 79 -8.26 -8.90 1.64
N THR A 80 -7.16 -8.15 1.73
CA THR A 80 -6.50 -7.59 0.56
C THR A 80 -5.02 -7.92 0.58
N PHE A 81 -4.49 -8.29 -0.59
CA PHE A 81 -3.08 -8.44 -0.91
C PHE A 81 -2.76 -7.50 -2.05
N MET A 82 -2.03 -6.43 -1.80
CA MET A 82 -1.76 -5.38 -2.77
C MET A 82 -0.26 -5.21 -2.99
N PHE A 83 0.11 -4.97 -4.25
CA PHE A 83 1.41 -4.47 -4.65
C PHE A 83 1.26 -3.03 -5.11
N ASN A 84 2.02 -2.12 -4.51
CA ASN A 84 1.89 -0.69 -4.68
C ASN A 84 3.20 -0.07 -5.15
N GLY A 85 3.13 0.87 -6.08
CA GLY A 85 4.16 1.85 -6.32
C GLY A 85 3.93 3.08 -5.44
N LEU A 86 5.00 3.66 -4.94
CA LEU A 86 4.99 4.88 -4.13
C LEU A 86 5.86 5.95 -4.77
N VAL A 87 5.40 7.19 -4.71
CA VAL A 87 6.21 8.38 -4.98
C VAL A 87 6.22 9.22 -3.71
N GLN A 88 7.40 9.55 -3.21
CA GLN A 88 7.58 10.25 -1.94
C GLN A 88 8.62 11.36 -2.07
N THR A 89 8.62 12.31 -1.14
CA THR A 89 9.72 13.29 -1.07
C THR A 89 11.04 12.58 -0.77
N PRO A 90 12.16 13.01 -1.37
CA PRO A 90 13.47 12.35 -1.20
C PRO A 90 13.97 12.39 0.24
N PHE A 91 13.53 13.36 1.02
CA PHE A 91 13.82 13.53 2.45
C PHE A 91 12.60 14.07 3.19
N ALA A 92 12.60 13.89 4.51
CA ALA A 92 11.56 14.45 5.36
C ALA A 92 11.73 15.98 5.47
N ILE A 93 10.63 16.71 5.28
CA ILE A 93 10.55 18.16 5.48
C ILE A 93 9.93 18.41 6.85
N ALA A 94 10.68 19.03 7.75
CA ALA A 94 10.27 19.20 9.15
C ALA A 94 9.84 17.88 9.84
N GLY A 95 10.53 16.78 9.53
CA GLY A 95 10.21 15.45 10.07
C GLY A 95 9.06 14.72 9.38
N LEU A 96 8.41 15.34 8.42
CA LEU A 96 7.28 14.78 7.66
C LEU A 96 7.72 14.40 6.25
N GLN A 97 7.37 13.19 5.80
CA GLN A 97 7.64 12.69 4.46
C GLN A 97 6.31 12.30 3.80
N PRO A 98 5.68 13.22 3.05
CA PRO A 98 4.47 12.91 2.28
C PRO A 98 4.78 11.99 1.11
N TYR A 99 3.79 11.16 0.75
CA TYR A 99 3.84 10.26 -0.39
C TYR A 99 2.47 10.07 -1.02
N ALA A 100 2.49 9.71 -2.30
CA ALA A 100 1.33 9.19 -3.02
C ALA A 100 1.60 7.72 -3.37
N THR A 101 0.54 6.93 -3.49
CA THR A 101 0.63 5.50 -3.79
C THR A 101 -0.48 5.08 -4.75
N ALA A 102 -0.16 4.15 -5.63
CA ALA A 102 -1.13 3.47 -6.47
C ALA A 102 -0.69 2.03 -6.70
N GLY A 103 -1.64 1.12 -6.82
CA GLY A 103 -1.31 -0.28 -7.01
C GLY A 103 -2.50 -1.15 -7.32
N GLY A 104 -2.23 -2.45 -7.36
CA GLY A 104 -3.23 -3.47 -7.59
C GLY A 104 -2.85 -4.78 -6.92
N GLY A 105 -3.81 -5.67 -6.87
CA GLY A 105 -3.60 -6.96 -6.25
C GLY A 105 -4.86 -7.79 -6.24
N VAL A 106 -4.95 -8.70 -5.30
CA VAL A 106 -6.10 -9.56 -5.11
C VAL A 106 -6.82 -9.24 -3.81
N TYR A 107 -8.12 -9.36 -3.84
CA TYR A 107 -8.95 -9.28 -2.64
C TYR A 107 -9.80 -10.53 -2.50
N ARG A 108 -10.23 -10.79 -1.28
CA ARG A 108 -11.24 -11.78 -0.95
C ARG A 108 -12.26 -11.17 -0.01
N GLU A 109 -13.51 -11.17 -0.46
CA GLU A 109 -14.68 -10.88 0.37
C GLU A 109 -15.29 -12.19 0.85
N THR A 110 -15.73 -12.22 2.11
CA THR A 110 -16.49 -13.34 2.68
C THR A 110 -17.61 -12.81 3.55
N LEU A 111 -18.79 -13.39 3.38
CA LEU A 111 -19.97 -13.09 4.20
C LEU A 111 -20.55 -14.41 4.69
N SER A 112 -20.79 -14.52 5.98
CA SER A 112 -21.24 -15.77 6.60
C SER A 112 -22.72 -16.04 6.36
N VAL A 113 -23.52 -14.99 6.19
CA VAL A 113 -24.97 -15.10 5.95
C VAL A 113 -25.43 -14.01 4.97
N PRO A 114 -25.85 -14.37 3.72
CA PRO A 114 -25.72 -15.69 3.08
C PRO A 114 -24.27 -16.08 2.86
N ASP A 115 -23.96 -17.37 2.75
CA ASP A 115 -22.57 -17.83 2.53
C ASP A 115 -22.08 -17.40 1.14
N ILE A 116 -21.34 -16.29 1.11
CA ILE A 116 -20.77 -15.68 -0.11
C ILE A 116 -19.27 -15.60 0.06
N SER A 117 -18.54 -16.06 -0.95
CA SER A 117 -17.09 -15.88 -1.05
C SER A 117 -16.73 -15.45 -2.47
N GLU A 118 -16.17 -14.26 -2.60
CA GLU A 118 -15.70 -13.69 -3.85
C GLU A 118 -14.19 -13.44 -3.74
N THR A 119 -13.44 -13.87 -4.76
CA THR A 119 -12.02 -13.56 -4.88
C THR A 119 -11.76 -13.01 -6.26
N ASN A 120 -11.23 -11.80 -6.33
CA ASN A 120 -10.99 -11.13 -7.61
C ASN A 120 -9.85 -10.10 -7.46
N VAL A 121 -9.59 -9.36 -8.53
CA VAL A 121 -8.58 -8.30 -8.54
C VAL A 121 -9.14 -6.98 -8.03
N GLY A 122 -8.29 -6.20 -7.38
CA GLY A 122 -8.59 -4.84 -6.97
C GLY A 122 -7.45 -3.89 -7.32
N ILE A 123 -7.78 -2.63 -7.46
CA ILE A 123 -6.81 -1.55 -7.60
C ILE A 123 -6.99 -0.57 -6.45
N ASN A 124 -5.92 0.16 -6.12
CA ASN A 124 -6.00 1.21 -5.11
C ASN A 124 -5.21 2.44 -5.53
N VAL A 125 -5.64 3.58 -5.01
CA VAL A 125 -4.93 4.85 -5.09
C VAL A 125 -5.08 5.58 -3.76
N GLY A 126 -4.03 6.26 -3.35
CA GLY A 126 -4.06 6.97 -2.08
C GLY A 126 -2.80 7.76 -1.82
N GLY A 127 -2.60 8.07 -0.57
CA GLY A 127 -1.41 8.77 -0.11
C GLY A 127 -1.41 8.93 1.40
N GLY A 128 -0.31 9.43 1.89
CA GLY A 128 -0.14 9.56 3.32
C GLY A 128 1.09 10.34 3.69
N VAL A 129 1.43 10.27 4.96
CA VAL A 129 2.60 10.91 5.52
C VAL A 129 3.31 9.96 6.49
N LYS A 130 4.63 9.89 6.37
CA LYS A 130 5.52 9.24 7.35
C LYS A 130 6.13 10.33 8.22
N MET A 131 5.96 10.24 9.52
CA MET A 131 6.50 11.18 10.50
C MET A 131 7.65 10.51 11.26
N SER A 132 8.84 11.08 11.18
CA SER A 132 10.02 10.57 11.90
C SER A 132 9.88 10.83 13.41
N LEU A 133 10.05 9.79 14.23
CA LEU A 133 10.03 9.89 15.70
C LEU A 133 11.45 9.89 16.26
N ALA A 134 12.08 8.72 16.28
CA ALA A 134 13.43 8.55 16.80
C ALA A 134 14.15 7.42 16.07
N GLY A 135 15.37 7.68 15.59
CA GLY A 135 16.15 6.68 14.84
C GLY A 135 15.38 6.12 13.63
N PRO A 136 15.24 4.80 13.52
CA PRO A 136 14.54 4.16 12.42
C PRO A 136 13.01 4.18 12.54
N LEU A 137 12.48 4.62 13.69
CA LEU A 137 11.06 4.57 14.00
C LEU A 137 10.30 5.76 13.43
N ARG A 138 9.18 5.48 12.76
CA ARG A 138 8.28 6.48 12.19
C ARG A 138 6.83 6.14 12.51
N LEU A 139 5.96 7.16 12.58
CA LEU A 139 4.52 6.98 12.44
C LEU A 139 4.14 7.17 10.99
N ARG A 140 3.16 6.38 10.53
CA ARG A 140 2.59 6.47 9.20
C ARG A 140 1.10 6.68 9.29
N PHE A 141 0.59 7.67 8.58
CA PHE A 141 -0.84 7.91 8.36
C PHE A 141 -1.10 7.76 6.86
N ASP A 142 -2.14 7.02 6.52
CA ASP A 142 -2.43 6.66 5.12
C ASP A 142 -3.93 6.70 4.87
N TYR A 143 -4.31 7.22 3.71
CA TYR A 143 -5.67 7.17 3.20
C TYR A 143 -5.66 6.55 1.81
N ARG A 144 -6.53 5.56 1.57
CA ARG A 144 -6.66 4.86 0.29
C ARG A 144 -8.10 4.68 -0.11
N VAL A 145 -8.31 4.75 -1.40
CA VAL A 145 -9.54 4.32 -2.06
C VAL A 145 -9.21 3.05 -2.84
N LEU A 146 -9.88 1.95 -2.50
CA LEU A 146 -9.78 0.68 -3.21
C LEU A 146 -10.98 0.55 -4.14
N THR A 147 -10.73 0.11 -5.38
CA THR A 147 -11.77 -0.27 -6.33
C THR A 147 -11.66 -1.77 -6.58
N LEU A 148 -12.66 -2.50 -6.13
CA LEU A 148 -12.76 -3.96 -6.24
C LEU A 148 -13.46 -4.30 -7.55
N LYS A 149 -12.88 -5.20 -8.33
CA LYS A 149 -13.43 -5.68 -9.61
C LYS A 149 -14.21 -6.98 -9.40
N GLY A 150 -14.98 -7.38 -10.42
CA GLY A 150 -15.84 -8.58 -10.32
C GLY A 150 -17.17 -8.29 -9.63
N ASN A 151 -17.66 -9.24 -8.86
CA ASN A 151 -18.96 -9.18 -8.20
C ASN A 151 -18.85 -8.75 -6.73
N ALA A 152 -17.94 -7.81 -6.43
CA ALA A 152 -17.83 -7.27 -5.09
C ALA A 152 -19.14 -6.65 -4.61
N LEU A 153 -19.55 -6.94 -3.38
CA LEU A 153 -20.73 -6.35 -2.76
C LEU A 153 -20.63 -4.84 -2.67
N HIS A 154 -19.44 -4.35 -2.38
CA HIS A 154 -19.13 -2.92 -2.33
C HIS A 154 -17.90 -2.63 -3.19
N PRO A 155 -18.07 -2.17 -4.44
CA PRO A 155 -16.97 -1.99 -5.39
C PRO A 155 -15.94 -0.94 -4.96
N THR A 156 -16.32 -0.02 -4.08
CA THR A 156 -15.42 1.04 -3.61
C THR A 156 -15.31 1.00 -2.10
N VAL A 157 -14.07 0.88 -1.60
CA VAL A 157 -13.77 0.86 -0.16
C VAL A 157 -12.79 1.98 0.16
N GLN A 158 -13.18 2.83 1.10
CA GLN A 158 -12.29 3.86 1.65
C GLN A 158 -11.61 3.30 2.89
N ARG A 159 -10.30 3.45 2.97
CA ARG A 159 -9.49 3.00 4.10
C ARG A 159 -8.65 4.13 4.64
N PHE A 160 -8.72 4.33 5.95
CA PHE A 160 -7.81 5.18 6.70
C PHE A 160 -7.10 4.35 7.75
N TYR A 161 -5.77 4.48 7.85
CA TYR A 161 -5.02 3.80 8.89
C TYR A 161 -3.87 4.63 9.48
N ALA A 162 -3.51 4.28 10.70
CA ALA A 162 -2.28 4.71 11.35
C ALA A 162 -1.41 3.51 11.65
N GLY A 163 -0.11 3.64 11.50
CA GLY A 163 0.84 2.54 11.68
C GLY A 163 2.18 2.97 12.21
N VAL A 164 2.89 2.00 12.74
CA VAL A 164 4.30 2.11 13.12
C VAL A 164 5.13 1.56 11.98
N ASN A 165 6.07 2.36 11.50
CA ASN A 165 6.96 2.05 10.40
C ASN A 165 8.40 2.03 10.89
N LEU A 166 9.11 0.93 10.61
CA LEU A 166 10.54 0.75 10.88
C LEU A 166 11.29 0.84 9.55
N LYS A 167 12.24 1.76 9.46
CA LYS A 167 13.10 1.97 8.29
C LYS A 167 14.50 1.39 8.56
N PHE A 168 15.05 0.69 7.55
CA PHE A 168 16.44 0.19 7.56
C PHE A 168 17.22 0.76 6.40
#